data_8b2b36a45b8e6483aa5c980d38e6dc9f
#
_entry.id   8b2b36a45b8e6483aa5c980d38e6dc9f
#
_cell.length_a   1.000
_cell.length_b   1.000
_cell.length_c   1.000
_cell.angle_alpha   90.00
_cell.angle_beta   90.00
_cell.angle_gamma   90.00
#
_symmetry.space_group_name_H-M   'P 1'
#
loop_
_entity.id
_entity.type
_entity.pdbx_description
1 polymer ?
#
loop_
_entity_poly.entity_id
_entity_poly.type
_entity_poly.pdbx_seq_one_letter_code
_entity_poly.pdbx_strand_id
1 'polypeptide(L)'
;MVENTKCVFIETPSNPTMEIVDIEAVSKIAHQYEEKGIVDNIFASPILQKPIELGADVVVYSGTKHIDGQGRSIGGAILSDNKYYEEFLKPFLRHTGPTISPFNAWILLKGIETLEYRMHQHCDNAIKVAKYLLDHPKIDNTIYPGLSNHPQFNLATKQMTKGGSVVTFTIKNDNAFNFINGLKLFDISNNLGDTKSLVTHPASTTHRVIGESGRKKLKISNNMVRLSLGLEDVEDLIEDIDHSLKLVQ
;
A
#
# COMPACT_ATOMS: atom_id res chain seq x y z
N MET A 1 15.96 6.37 19.53
CA MET A 1 16.92 7.10 18.69
C MET A 1 18.32 6.83 19.18
N VAL A 2 19.30 6.79 18.30
CA VAL A 2 20.73 6.66 18.65
C VAL A 2 21.46 7.91 18.16
N GLU A 3 22.69 8.17 18.67
CA GLU A 3 23.43 9.43 18.43
C GLU A 3 23.59 9.78 16.93
N ASN A 4 23.69 8.81 16.07
CA ASN A 4 23.87 9.00 14.62
C ASN A 4 22.58 8.81 13.79
N THR A 5 21.41 8.76 14.42
CA THR A 5 20.12 8.78 13.70
C THR A 5 19.99 10.10 12.95
N LYS A 6 19.54 10.06 11.68
CA LYS A 6 19.35 11.27 10.84
C LYS A 6 17.90 11.47 10.41
N CYS A 7 17.09 10.41 10.45
CA CYS A 7 15.66 10.48 10.17
C CYS A 7 14.97 9.24 10.72
N VAL A 8 13.66 9.32 10.84
CA VAL A 8 12.79 8.16 11.05
C VAL A 8 11.96 7.98 9.78
N PHE A 9 12.18 6.87 9.09
CA PHE A 9 11.44 6.53 7.87
C PHE A 9 10.41 5.45 8.19
N ILE A 10 9.13 5.71 7.88
CA ILE A 10 8.03 4.77 8.10
C ILE A 10 7.19 4.61 6.84
N GLU A 11 6.62 3.41 6.65
CA GLU A 11 5.57 3.11 5.67
C GLU A 11 4.28 2.78 6.40
N THR A 12 3.18 3.45 6.07
CA THR A 12 1.88 3.21 6.71
C THR A 12 0.71 3.54 5.78
N PRO A 13 -0.22 2.56 5.53
CA PRO A 13 -0.16 1.15 5.93
C PRO A 13 1.05 0.42 5.35
N SER A 14 1.58 -0.60 6.07
CA SER A 14 2.77 -1.33 5.65
C SER A 14 2.46 -2.46 4.65
N ASN A 15 3.40 -2.77 3.78
CA ASN A 15 3.31 -3.87 2.83
C ASN A 15 3.99 -5.14 3.36
N PRO A 16 3.37 -6.31 3.34
CA PRO A 16 1.98 -6.62 3.00
C PRO A 16 1.07 -6.73 4.22
N THR A 17 1.60 -6.51 5.42
CA THR A 17 0.93 -6.81 6.71
C THR A 17 -0.10 -5.78 7.11
N MET A 18 -0.21 -4.68 6.36
CA MET A 18 -1.18 -3.60 6.57
C MET A 18 -1.14 -2.99 7.98
N GLU A 19 0.02 -3.07 8.66
CA GLU A 19 0.22 -2.43 9.95
C GLU A 19 0.13 -0.90 9.84
N ILE A 20 -0.49 -0.29 10.83
CA ILE A 20 -0.68 1.16 10.89
C ILE A 20 0.28 1.75 11.93
N VAL A 21 1.14 2.65 11.48
CA VAL A 21 2.04 3.38 12.36
C VAL A 21 1.41 4.72 12.72
N ASP A 22 1.45 5.10 13.99
CA ASP A 22 0.99 6.42 14.45
C ASP A 22 1.97 7.50 14.00
N ILE A 23 1.60 8.20 12.92
CA ILE A 23 2.44 9.23 12.29
C ILE A 23 2.68 10.37 13.27
N GLU A 24 1.66 10.81 14.00
CA GLU A 24 1.76 11.90 14.95
C GLU A 24 2.74 11.57 16.09
N ALA A 25 2.64 10.37 16.66
CA ALA A 25 3.52 9.93 17.73
C ALA A 25 4.98 9.79 17.25
N VAL A 26 5.20 9.20 16.07
CA VAL A 26 6.55 9.04 15.49
C VAL A 26 7.17 10.39 15.14
N SER A 27 6.40 11.30 14.55
CA SER A 27 6.88 12.66 14.22
C SER A 27 7.27 13.42 15.47
N LYS A 28 6.47 13.37 16.53
CA LYS A 28 6.81 13.98 17.83
C LYS A 28 8.11 13.43 18.41
N ILE A 29 8.34 12.11 18.31
CA ILE A 29 9.59 11.50 18.78
C ILE A 29 10.77 11.99 17.92
N ALA A 30 10.64 12.02 16.59
CA ALA A 30 11.69 12.52 15.71
C ALA A 30 12.07 13.97 16.05
N HIS A 31 11.08 14.85 16.23
CA HIS A 31 11.29 16.26 16.54
C HIS A 31 11.92 16.51 17.92
N GLN A 32 11.68 15.63 18.93
CA GLN A 32 12.38 15.71 20.22
C GLN A 32 13.91 15.56 20.11
N TYR A 33 14.37 14.93 19.03
CA TYR A 33 15.79 14.72 18.74
C TYR A 33 16.28 15.60 17.56
N GLU A 34 15.50 16.61 17.18
CA GLU A 34 15.79 17.51 16.04
C GLU A 34 15.94 16.78 14.69
N GLU A 35 15.38 15.56 14.58
CA GLU A 35 15.45 14.73 13.39
C GLU A 35 14.15 14.76 12.59
N LYS A 36 14.20 14.28 11.33
CA LYS A 36 13.09 14.32 10.40
C LYS A 36 12.25 13.05 10.42
N GLY A 37 10.92 13.21 10.41
CA GLY A 37 9.95 12.16 10.14
C GLY A 37 9.64 12.10 8.64
N ILE A 38 9.92 10.95 8.01
CA ILE A 38 9.65 10.70 6.59
C ILE A 38 8.61 9.60 6.47
N VAL A 39 7.54 9.85 5.73
CA VAL A 39 6.44 8.89 5.56
C VAL A 39 6.32 8.46 4.10
N ASP A 40 6.45 7.15 3.88
CA ASP A 40 5.98 6.52 2.65
C ASP A 40 4.46 6.33 2.73
N ASN A 41 3.75 7.13 1.93
CA ASN A 41 2.28 7.19 1.93
C ASN A 41 1.68 6.54 0.67
N ILE A 42 2.39 5.61 0.05
CA ILE A 42 1.99 5.00 -1.23
C ILE A 42 0.64 4.30 -1.14
N PHE A 43 0.41 3.51 -0.08
CA PHE A 43 -0.81 2.70 0.10
C PHE A 43 -2.06 3.54 0.34
N ALA A 44 -1.94 4.57 1.18
CA ALA A 44 -3.07 5.44 1.50
C ALA A 44 -3.32 6.50 0.42
N SER A 45 -2.31 6.87 -0.37
CA SER A 45 -2.37 8.01 -1.29
C SER A 45 -2.64 9.35 -0.56
N PRO A 46 -2.50 10.51 -1.21
CA PRO A 46 -2.83 11.79 -0.60
C PRO A 46 -4.35 11.98 -0.35
N ILE A 47 -5.18 11.11 -0.93
CA ILE A 47 -6.64 11.18 -0.79
C ILE A 47 -7.10 10.63 0.57
N LEU A 48 -6.48 9.54 1.03
CA LEU A 48 -6.92 8.87 2.25
C LEU A 48 -6.17 9.31 3.49
N GLN A 49 -4.92 9.75 3.36
CA GLN A 49 -4.05 10.12 4.48
C GLN A 49 -3.16 11.31 4.11
N LYS A 50 -3.04 12.24 5.03
CA LYS A 50 -2.26 13.48 4.86
C LYS A 50 -1.16 13.59 5.92
N PRO A 51 -0.01 12.93 5.73
CA PRO A 51 1.01 12.84 6.76
C PRO A 51 1.60 14.18 7.22
N ILE A 52 1.67 15.19 6.35
CA ILE A 52 2.14 16.54 6.73
C ILE A 52 1.22 17.15 7.80
N GLU A 53 -0.09 16.99 7.67
CA GLU A 53 -1.05 17.49 8.66
C GLU A 53 -0.93 16.73 10.01
N LEU A 54 -0.32 15.54 10.00
CA LEU A 54 -0.03 14.71 11.17
C LEU A 54 1.39 14.91 11.72
N GLY A 55 2.15 15.89 11.18
CA GLY A 55 3.46 16.28 11.67
C GLY A 55 4.66 15.66 10.94
N ALA A 56 4.46 14.90 9.88
CA ALA A 56 5.59 14.44 9.05
C ALA A 56 6.28 15.61 8.35
N ASP A 57 7.62 15.55 8.25
CA ASP A 57 8.41 16.58 7.57
C ASP A 57 8.48 16.34 6.06
N VAL A 58 8.53 15.08 5.66
CA VAL A 58 8.65 14.67 4.25
C VAL A 58 7.69 13.51 3.99
N VAL A 59 7.02 13.57 2.84
CA VAL A 59 6.16 12.48 2.36
C VAL A 59 6.63 12.04 0.99
N VAL A 60 6.72 10.74 0.79
CA VAL A 60 7.11 10.16 -0.50
C VAL A 60 5.97 9.35 -1.12
N TYR A 61 5.87 9.43 -2.43
CA TYR A 61 4.91 8.69 -3.24
C TYR A 61 5.58 8.02 -4.43
N SER A 62 5.22 6.77 -4.69
CA SER A 62 5.45 6.18 -6.00
C SER A 62 4.35 6.64 -6.96
N GLY A 63 4.71 7.43 -7.96
CA GLY A 63 3.79 7.82 -9.02
C GLY A 63 3.32 6.64 -9.87
N THR A 64 4.12 5.58 -9.92
CA THR A 64 3.83 4.30 -10.59
C THR A 64 2.58 3.58 -10.09
N LYS A 65 2.14 3.87 -8.84
CA LYS A 65 1.02 3.21 -8.17
C LYS A 65 -0.30 3.95 -8.44
N HIS A 66 -1.04 4.27 -7.41
CA HIS A 66 -2.35 4.93 -7.51
C HIS A 66 -2.35 6.23 -8.32
N ILE A 67 -1.24 6.98 -8.34
CA ILE A 67 -1.17 8.27 -9.05
C ILE A 67 -1.30 8.03 -10.55
N ASP A 68 -0.50 7.14 -11.15
CA ASP A 68 -0.67 6.69 -12.53
C ASP A 68 -1.96 5.88 -12.69
N GLY A 69 -2.14 4.87 -11.85
CA GLY A 69 -3.33 4.03 -11.76
C GLY A 69 -3.56 3.07 -12.92
N GLN A 70 -2.62 2.92 -13.85
CA GLN A 70 -2.77 2.03 -15.02
C GLN A 70 -1.44 1.34 -15.42
N GLY A 71 -0.42 1.37 -14.56
CA GLY A 71 0.86 0.70 -14.82
C GLY A 71 1.63 1.21 -16.04
N ARG A 72 1.42 2.49 -16.45
CA ARG A 72 1.96 3.06 -17.70
C ARG A 72 3.31 3.74 -17.53
N SER A 73 3.60 4.26 -16.32
CA SER A 73 4.79 5.06 -16.12
C SER A 73 5.50 4.74 -14.81
N ILE A 74 6.80 5.04 -14.78
CA ILE A 74 7.61 5.02 -13.57
C ILE A 74 7.90 6.47 -13.18
N GLY A 75 7.60 6.80 -11.94
CA GLY A 75 7.85 8.12 -11.39
C GLY A 75 7.54 8.17 -9.90
N GLY A 76 7.79 9.32 -9.29
CA GLY A 76 7.51 9.54 -7.88
C GLY A 76 7.39 11.02 -7.55
N ALA A 77 6.96 11.30 -6.34
CA ALA A 77 6.90 12.66 -5.80
C ALA A 77 7.42 12.67 -4.36
N ILE A 78 8.11 13.73 -4.01
CA ILE A 78 8.54 14.06 -2.65
C ILE A 78 7.88 15.36 -2.27
N LEU A 79 7.15 15.37 -1.17
CA LEU A 79 6.50 16.55 -0.61
C LEU A 79 7.22 16.94 0.68
N SER A 80 7.50 18.21 0.82
CA SER A 80 8.12 18.80 2.02
C SER A 80 7.73 20.27 2.14
N ASP A 81 8.16 20.92 3.23
CA ASP A 81 8.13 22.36 3.28
C ASP A 81 9.13 23.01 2.30
N ASN A 82 8.99 24.31 2.08
CA ASN A 82 9.84 25.04 1.15
C ASN A 82 11.30 25.12 1.62
N LYS A 83 11.55 25.15 2.92
CA LYS A 83 12.91 25.22 3.48
C LYS A 83 13.67 23.93 3.16
N TYR A 84 13.08 22.77 3.45
CA TYR A 84 13.69 21.47 3.16
C TYR A 84 13.90 21.27 1.65
N TYR A 85 12.95 21.75 0.83
CA TYR A 85 13.09 21.71 -0.63
C TYR A 85 14.30 22.52 -1.12
N GLU A 86 14.44 23.77 -0.72
CA GLU A 86 15.52 24.64 -1.18
C GLU A 86 16.90 24.20 -0.64
N GLU A 87 16.97 23.75 0.61
CA GLU A 87 18.23 23.36 1.26
C GLU A 87 18.72 21.98 0.83
N PHE A 88 17.84 21.01 0.64
CA PHE A 88 18.23 19.60 0.44
C PHE A 88 17.76 19.01 -0.90
N LEU A 89 16.47 19.09 -1.22
CA LEU A 89 15.93 18.38 -2.40
C LEU A 89 16.40 19.02 -3.70
N LYS A 90 16.28 20.31 -3.83
CA LYS A 90 16.62 21.04 -5.06
C LYS A 90 18.11 20.92 -5.45
N PRO A 91 19.07 21.12 -4.53
CA PRO A 91 20.49 20.89 -4.86
C PRO A 91 20.77 19.44 -5.20
N PHE A 92 20.22 18.48 -4.43
CA PHE A 92 20.40 17.06 -4.68
C PHE A 92 19.91 16.68 -6.09
N LEU A 93 18.66 17.02 -6.42
CA LEU A 93 18.08 16.72 -7.74
C LEU A 93 18.86 17.36 -8.88
N ARG A 94 19.27 18.64 -8.70
CA ARG A 94 20.05 19.39 -9.69
C ARG A 94 21.42 18.75 -9.99
N HIS A 95 22.12 18.27 -8.94
CA HIS A 95 23.48 17.75 -9.08
C HIS A 95 23.56 16.27 -9.40
N THR A 96 22.55 15.48 -9.01
CA THR A 96 22.48 14.04 -9.27
C THR A 96 21.73 13.69 -10.55
N GLY A 97 20.89 14.61 -11.05
CA GLY A 97 20.23 14.52 -12.34
C GLY A 97 19.00 13.62 -12.47
N PRO A 98 18.37 13.06 -11.40
CA PRO A 98 17.15 12.30 -11.56
C PRO A 98 16.03 13.24 -12.01
N THR A 99 15.57 13.04 -13.23
CA THR A 99 14.48 13.83 -13.80
C THR A 99 13.47 12.93 -14.50
N ILE A 100 12.20 13.21 -14.27
CA ILE A 100 11.13 12.52 -14.96
C ILE A 100 11.05 13.01 -16.42
N SER A 101 10.78 12.09 -17.35
CA SER A 101 10.54 12.51 -18.74
C SER A 101 9.25 13.34 -18.85
N PRO A 102 9.17 14.31 -19.78
CA PRO A 102 7.95 15.10 -19.99
C PRO A 102 6.72 14.23 -20.27
N PHE A 103 6.90 13.12 -20.99
CA PHE A 103 5.82 12.17 -21.28
C PHE A 103 5.30 11.48 -19.99
N ASN A 104 6.19 10.96 -19.16
CA ASN A 104 5.79 10.36 -17.89
C ASN A 104 5.16 11.39 -16.94
N ALA A 105 5.68 12.62 -16.90
CA ALA A 105 5.10 13.71 -16.13
C ALA A 105 3.66 14.02 -16.57
N TRP A 106 3.42 14.04 -17.88
CA TRP A 106 2.09 14.24 -18.45
C TRP A 106 1.13 13.09 -18.10
N ILE A 107 1.59 11.82 -18.18
CA ILE A 107 0.80 10.66 -17.76
C ILE A 107 0.40 10.78 -16.27
N LEU A 108 1.36 11.09 -15.40
CA LEU A 108 1.07 11.24 -13.96
C LEU A 108 0.10 12.40 -13.69
N LEU A 109 0.25 13.53 -14.40
CA LEU A 109 -0.68 14.65 -14.31
C LEU A 109 -2.11 14.21 -14.68
N LYS A 110 -2.26 13.45 -15.78
CA LYS A 110 -3.56 12.90 -16.18
C LYS A 110 -4.10 11.87 -15.18
N GLY A 111 -3.24 11.10 -14.55
CA GLY A 111 -3.62 10.18 -13.49
C GLY A 111 -4.17 10.90 -12.24
N ILE A 112 -3.57 12.01 -11.86
CA ILE A 112 -4.01 12.82 -10.69
C ILE A 112 -5.44 13.37 -10.90
N GLU A 113 -5.83 13.74 -12.11
CA GLU A 113 -7.16 14.31 -12.40
C GLU A 113 -8.32 13.38 -11.98
N THR A 114 -8.09 12.06 -11.95
CA THR A 114 -9.09 11.06 -11.56
C THR A 114 -8.77 10.32 -10.25
N LEU A 115 -7.67 10.68 -9.58
CA LEU A 115 -7.16 9.93 -8.45
C LEU A 115 -8.20 9.78 -7.33
N GLU A 116 -8.91 10.83 -6.98
CA GLU A 116 -9.90 10.82 -5.90
C GLU A 116 -11.03 9.83 -6.20
N TYR A 117 -11.62 9.89 -7.39
CA TYR A 117 -12.71 8.99 -7.80
C TYR A 117 -12.25 7.53 -7.80
N ARG A 118 -11.05 7.27 -8.34
CA ARG A 118 -10.48 5.92 -8.35
C ARG A 118 -10.23 5.39 -6.94
N MET A 119 -9.63 6.21 -6.07
CA MET A 119 -9.37 5.82 -4.69
C MET A 119 -10.64 5.47 -3.93
N HIS A 120 -11.71 6.23 -4.12
CA HIS A 120 -13.00 5.90 -3.48
C HIS A 120 -13.54 4.55 -3.96
N GLN A 121 -13.55 4.30 -5.28
CA GLN A 121 -14.03 3.02 -5.82
C GLN A 121 -13.15 1.85 -5.41
N HIS A 122 -11.81 2.00 -5.44
CA HIS A 122 -10.88 1.00 -4.92
C HIS A 122 -11.19 0.60 -3.47
N CYS A 123 -11.41 1.59 -2.60
CA CYS A 123 -11.73 1.34 -1.19
C CYS A 123 -13.10 0.67 -1.01
N ASP A 124 -14.10 1.04 -1.81
CA ASP A 124 -15.44 0.48 -1.74
C ASP A 124 -15.45 -0.98 -2.20
N ASN A 125 -14.66 -1.33 -3.20
CA ASN A 125 -14.42 -2.71 -3.59
C ASN A 125 -13.65 -3.47 -2.50
N ALA A 126 -12.57 -2.86 -1.98
CA ALA A 126 -11.71 -3.51 -0.99
C ALA A 126 -12.44 -3.87 0.30
N ILE A 127 -13.29 -3.00 0.84
CA ILE A 127 -14.05 -3.31 2.06
C ILE A 127 -15.05 -4.44 1.86
N LYS A 128 -15.71 -4.52 0.67
CA LYS A 128 -16.66 -5.59 0.36
C LYS A 128 -15.94 -6.94 0.22
N VAL A 129 -14.84 -6.98 -0.54
CA VAL A 129 -13.99 -8.17 -0.67
C VAL A 129 -13.39 -8.59 0.67
N ALA A 130 -12.92 -7.65 1.49
CA ALA A 130 -12.37 -7.95 2.80
C ALA A 130 -13.41 -8.58 3.75
N LYS A 131 -14.66 -8.10 3.72
CA LYS A 131 -15.76 -8.69 4.50
C LYS A 131 -16.09 -10.11 4.00
N TYR A 132 -16.17 -10.30 2.68
CA TYR A 132 -16.39 -11.64 2.10
C TYR A 132 -15.32 -12.63 2.54
N LEU A 133 -14.04 -12.23 2.44
CA LEU A 133 -12.93 -13.08 2.85
C LEU A 133 -12.89 -13.36 4.36
N LEU A 134 -13.30 -12.39 5.19
CA LEU A 134 -13.32 -12.54 6.65
C LEU A 134 -14.23 -13.68 7.10
N ASP A 135 -15.37 -13.83 6.45
CA ASP A 135 -16.39 -14.82 6.80
C ASP A 135 -16.21 -16.16 6.03
N HIS A 136 -15.24 -16.25 5.11
CA HIS A 136 -15.09 -17.42 4.26
C HIS A 136 -14.37 -18.58 4.95
N PRO A 137 -14.92 -19.82 4.94
CA PRO A 137 -14.40 -20.96 5.73
C PRO A 137 -12.98 -21.43 5.37
N LYS A 138 -12.49 -21.15 4.15
CA LYS A 138 -11.14 -21.50 3.69
C LYS A 138 -10.08 -20.44 4.00
N ILE A 139 -10.48 -19.32 4.57
CA ILE A 139 -9.60 -18.23 4.98
C ILE A 139 -9.30 -18.36 6.47
N ASP A 140 -8.03 -18.22 6.83
CA ASP A 140 -7.56 -18.28 8.22
C ASP A 140 -7.59 -16.89 8.86
N ASN A 141 -7.13 -15.88 8.12
CA ASN A 141 -7.09 -14.51 8.60
C ASN A 141 -7.23 -13.53 7.45
N THR A 142 -7.94 -12.43 7.66
CA THR A 142 -8.08 -11.31 6.72
C THR A 142 -7.62 -10.02 7.39
N ILE A 143 -6.69 -9.33 6.75
CA ILE A 143 -6.06 -8.11 7.25
C ILE A 143 -6.43 -6.95 6.33
N TYR A 144 -7.22 -6.02 6.84
CA TYR A 144 -7.62 -4.81 6.13
C TYR A 144 -7.90 -3.69 7.14
N PRO A 145 -7.28 -2.51 7.03
CA PRO A 145 -7.40 -1.43 8.03
C PRO A 145 -8.82 -0.91 8.24
N GLY A 146 -9.70 -1.10 7.26
CA GLY A 146 -11.12 -0.71 7.34
C GLY A 146 -12.04 -1.71 8.02
N LEU A 147 -11.54 -2.87 8.47
CA LEU A 147 -12.32 -3.85 9.25
C LEU A 147 -12.19 -3.57 10.74
N SER A 148 -13.30 -3.64 11.48
CA SER A 148 -13.33 -3.39 12.93
C SER A 148 -12.51 -4.39 13.77
N ASN A 149 -12.21 -5.57 13.24
CA ASN A 149 -11.33 -6.57 13.85
C ASN A 149 -9.84 -6.33 13.59
N HIS A 150 -9.47 -5.32 12.78
CA HIS A 150 -8.07 -4.95 12.59
C HIS A 150 -7.47 -4.45 13.93
N PRO A 151 -6.30 -4.95 14.38
CA PRO A 151 -5.74 -4.60 15.68
C PRO A 151 -5.57 -3.09 15.91
N GLN A 152 -5.37 -2.34 14.84
CA GLN A 152 -5.14 -0.90 14.87
C GLN A 152 -6.29 -0.11 14.21
N PHE A 153 -7.51 -0.66 14.18
CA PHE A 153 -8.68 -0.03 13.56
C PHE A 153 -8.91 1.41 14.03
N ASN A 154 -8.85 1.65 15.34
CA ASN A 154 -9.06 2.98 15.91
C ASN A 154 -7.99 3.99 15.45
N LEU A 155 -6.73 3.55 15.29
CA LEU A 155 -5.68 4.39 14.75
C LEU A 155 -5.86 4.64 13.25
N ALA A 156 -6.20 3.60 12.50
CA ALA A 156 -6.49 3.72 11.08
C ALA A 156 -7.60 4.73 10.81
N THR A 157 -8.72 4.64 11.53
CA THR A 157 -9.85 5.57 11.40
C THR A 157 -9.55 6.99 11.88
N LYS A 158 -8.58 7.17 12.78
CA LYS A 158 -8.12 8.51 13.22
C LYS A 158 -7.33 9.22 12.12
N GLN A 159 -6.45 8.51 11.39
CA GLN A 159 -5.51 9.14 10.48
C GLN A 159 -5.81 8.90 8.99
N MET A 160 -6.74 8.00 8.67
CA MET A 160 -7.16 7.68 7.30
C MET A 160 -8.67 7.82 7.16
N THR A 161 -9.12 8.27 5.98
CA THR A 161 -10.56 8.40 5.68
C THR A 161 -11.23 7.07 5.31
N LYS A 162 -10.48 6.13 4.71
CA LYS A 162 -10.88 4.76 4.34
C LYS A 162 -9.69 3.80 4.46
N GLY A 163 -9.92 2.49 4.42
CA GLY A 163 -8.91 1.45 4.64
C GLY A 163 -7.91 1.19 3.49
N GLY A 164 -8.07 1.86 2.34
CA GLY A 164 -7.20 1.67 1.18
C GLY A 164 -7.71 0.64 0.17
N SER A 165 -6.91 0.38 -0.87
CA SER A 165 -7.24 -0.53 -1.99
C SER A 165 -6.72 -1.96 -1.80
N VAL A 166 -5.91 -2.21 -0.78
CA VAL A 166 -5.17 -3.46 -0.62
C VAL A 166 -5.75 -4.29 0.51
N VAL A 167 -6.05 -5.55 0.22
CA VAL A 167 -6.50 -6.56 1.19
C VAL A 167 -5.47 -7.68 1.24
N THR A 168 -5.04 -8.03 2.43
CA THR A 168 -4.15 -9.18 2.65
C THR A 168 -4.89 -10.26 3.45
N PHE A 169 -4.70 -11.51 3.09
CA PHE A 169 -5.31 -12.62 3.80
C PHE A 169 -4.42 -13.86 3.75
N THR A 170 -4.74 -14.83 4.59
CA THR A 170 -4.03 -16.12 4.66
C THR A 170 -5.01 -17.25 4.37
N ILE A 171 -4.67 -18.10 3.40
CA ILE A 171 -5.47 -19.27 3.03
C ILE A 171 -5.09 -20.43 3.95
N LYS A 172 -6.07 -21.26 4.35
CA LYS A 172 -5.83 -22.51 5.06
C LYS A 172 -5.15 -23.54 4.14
N ASN A 173 -4.38 -24.46 4.73
CA ASN A 173 -3.86 -25.67 4.08
C ASN A 173 -2.86 -25.47 2.91
N ASP A 174 -1.98 -24.49 2.95
CA ASP A 174 -0.85 -24.30 2.00
C ASP A 174 -1.22 -24.30 0.51
N ASN A 175 -2.32 -23.62 0.17
CA ASN A 175 -2.91 -23.61 -1.17
C ASN A 175 -2.88 -22.25 -1.89
N ALA A 176 -2.00 -21.32 -1.48
CA ALA A 176 -1.95 -19.97 -2.05
C ALA A 176 -1.76 -19.97 -3.58
N PHE A 177 -0.92 -20.84 -4.12
CA PHE A 177 -0.69 -20.91 -5.58
C PHE A 177 -1.89 -21.46 -6.33
N ASN A 178 -2.61 -22.46 -5.80
CA ASN A 178 -3.82 -22.97 -6.43
C ASN A 178 -4.89 -21.90 -6.50
N PHE A 179 -5.03 -21.11 -5.44
CA PHE A 179 -5.91 -19.94 -5.43
C PHE A 179 -5.48 -18.91 -6.50
N ILE A 180 -4.23 -18.46 -6.48
CA ILE A 180 -3.74 -17.43 -7.41
C ILE A 180 -3.91 -17.85 -8.87
N ASN A 181 -3.59 -19.12 -9.19
CA ASN A 181 -3.70 -19.64 -10.54
C ASN A 181 -5.14 -19.88 -10.99
N GLY A 182 -6.09 -19.95 -10.06
CA GLY A 182 -7.51 -20.14 -10.36
C GLY A 182 -8.24 -18.84 -10.69
N LEU A 183 -7.69 -17.68 -10.34
CA LEU A 183 -8.26 -16.38 -10.63
C LEU A 183 -8.23 -16.09 -12.14
N LYS A 184 -9.26 -15.42 -12.64
CA LYS A 184 -9.42 -15.05 -14.04
C LYS A 184 -9.46 -13.55 -14.28
N LEU A 185 -9.97 -12.79 -13.31
CA LEU A 185 -10.06 -11.33 -13.39
C LEU A 185 -8.85 -10.63 -12.80
N PHE A 186 -8.15 -11.29 -11.86
CA PHE A 186 -6.97 -10.71 -11.23
C PHE A 186 -5.70 -11.01 -12.03
N ASP A 187 -4.99 -9.97 -12.45
CA ASP A 187 -3.67 -10.11 -13.05
C ASP A 187 -2.61 -10.44 -11.98
N ILE A 188 -1.75 -11.42 -12.25
CA ILE A 188 -0.62 -11.75 -11.35
C ILE A 188 0.46 -10.68 -11.50
N SER A 189 0.63 -9.87 -10.48
CA SER A 189 1.61 -8.78 -10.47
C SER A 189 2.00 -8.39 -9.05
N ASN A 190 3.26 -8.03 -8.84
CA ASN A 190 3.73 -7.43 -7.58
C ASN A 190 3.48 -5.92 -7.49
N ASN A 191 2.86 -5.31 -8.51
CA ASN A 191 2.39 -3.92 -8.48
C ASN A 191 1.14 -3.75 -7.60
N LEU A 192 0.63 -2.53 -7.48
CA LEU A 192 -0.63 -2.19 -6.79
C LEU A 192 -1.18 -0.86 -7.32
N GLY A 193 -2.44 -0.57 -7.03
CA GLY A 193 -3.06 0.72 -7.36
C GLY A 193 -3.42 0.90 -8.83
N ASP A 194 -3.47 -0.18 -9.59
CA ASP A 194 -3.95 -0.21 -10.97
C ASP A 194 -5.49 -0.18 -10.99
N THR A 195 -6.08 0.30 -12.08
CA THR A 195 -7.52 0.17 -12.36
C THR A 195 -7.97 -1.28 -12.48
N LYS A 196 -7.06 -2.17 -12.80
CA LYS A 196 -7.26 -3.62 -12.77
C LYS A 196 -6.95 -4.21 -11.39
N SER A 197 -7.68 -5.21 -11.01
CA SER A 197 -7.38 -5.99 -9.81
C SER A 197 -6.12 -6.84 -9.99
N LEU A 198 -5.25 -6.81 -9.01
CA LEU A 198 -3.96 -7.50 -9.03
C LEU A 198 -3.83 -8.46 -7.84
N VAL A 199 -3.17 -9.59 -8.07
CA VAL A 199 -2.85 -10.57 -7.03
C VAL A 199 -1.36 -10.82 -6.93
N THR A 200 -0.87 -10.96 -5.71
CA THR A 200 0.54 -11.24 -5.42
C THR A 200 0.66 -12.28 -4.30
N HIS A 201 1.69 -13.14 -4.42
CA HIS A 201 2.19 -13.99 -3.35
C HIS A 201 3.42 -13.34 -2.69
N PRO A 202 3.29 -12.64 -1.56
CA PRO A 202 4.39 -11.84 -0.99
C PRO A 202 5.64 -12.65 -0.69
N ALA A 203 5.49 -13.88 -0.20
CA ALA A 203 6.62 -14.71 0.22
C ALA A 203 7.56 -15.12 -0.93
N SER A 204 7.03 -15.28 -2.16
CA SER A 204 7.85 -15.66 -3.33
C SER A 204 8.23 -14.49 -4.24
N THR A 205 7.66 -13.30 -4.01
CA THR A 205 7.85 -12.11 -4.86
C THR A 205 8.43 -10.95 -4.07
N THR A 206 7.61 -10.05 -3.56
CA THR A 206 8.02 -8.78 -2.93
C THR A 206 8.91 -8.96 -1.69
N HIS A 207 8.74 -10.07 -0.94
CA HIS A 207 9.48 -10.34 0.30
C HIS A 207 10.37 -11.59 0.22
N ARG A 208 10.67 -12.04 -1.00
CA ARG A 208 11.57 -13.19 -1.21
C ARG A 208 12.99 -12.91 -0.70
N VAL A 209 13.50 -11.71 -0.96
CA VAL A 209 14.90 -11.34 -0.70
C VAL A 209 15.26 -11.37 0.79
N ILE A 210 14.31 -11.07 1.69
CA ILE A 210 14.56 -11.08 3.14
C ILE A 210 14.69 -12.50 3.74
N GLY A 211 14.47 -13.53 2.93
CA GLY A 211 14.56 -14.92 3.34
C GLY A 211 13.47 -15.36 4.33
N GLU A 212 13.46 -16.65 4.68
CA GLU A 212 12.44 -17.22 5.56
C GLU A 212 12.46 -16.63 6.98
N SER A 213 13.65 -16.44 7.53
CA SER A 213 13.85 -15.85 8.86
C SER A 213 13.29 -14.41 8.93
N GLY A 214 13.54 -13.60 7.89
CA GLY A 214 12.99 -12.24 7.79
C GLY A 214 11.48 -12.25 7.66
N ARG A 215 10.93 -13.10 6.80
CA ARG A 215 9.48 -13.25 6.63
C ARG A 215 8.79 -13.68 7.94
N LYS A 216 9.38 -14.63 8.69
CA LYS A 216 8.85 -15.05 9.99
C LYS A 216 8.75 -13.88 10.99
N LYS A 217 9.79 -13.03 11.06
CA LYS A 217 9.77 -11.83 11.92
C LYS A 217 8.66 -10.85 11.53
N LEU A 218 8.39 -10.72 10.25
CA LEU A 218 7.34 -9.86 9.70
C LEU A 218 5.97 -10.55 9.60
N LYS A 219 5.83 -11.78 10.12
CA LYS A 219 4.57 -12.57 10.06
C LYS A 219 4.05 -12.81 8.64
N ILE A 220 4.94 -12.89 7.66
CA ILE A 220 4.63 -13.18 6.26
C ILE A 220 4.72 -14.69 6.04
N SER A 221 3.57 -15.35 5.97
CA SER A 221 3.49 -16.80 5.75
C SER A 221 3.54 -17.15 4.26
N ASN A 222 3.80 -18.43 3.94
CA ASN A 222 3.71 -18.94 2.58
C ASN A 222 2.26 -19.04 2.07
N ASN A 223 1.26 -18.94 2.96
CA ASN A 223 -0.16 -18.95 2.61
C ASN A 223 -0.75 -17.54 2.48
N MET A 224 0.07 -16.52 2.65
CA MET A 224 -0.36 -15.12 2.55
C MET A 224 -0.53 -14.72 1.09
N VAL A 225 -1.67 -14.12 0.79
CA VAL A 225 -2.00 -13.53 -0.51
C VAL A 225 -2.34 -12.05 -0.30
N ARG A 226 -1.89 -11.20 -1.21
CA ARG A 226 -2.23 -9.77 -1.25
C ARG A 226 -3.01 -9.48 -2.53
N LEU A 227 -4.20 -8.93 -2.39
CA LEU A 227 -4.99 -8.36 -3.48
C LEU A 227 -4.85 -6.83 -3.49
N SER A 228 -4.70 -6.25 -4.66
CA SER A 228 -4.90 -4.82 -4.91
C SER A 228 -6.16 -4.70 -5.74
N LEU A 229 -7.25 -4.24 -5.12
CA LEU A 229 -8.56 -4.18 -5.76
C LEU A 229 -8.59 -3.06 -6.79
N GLY A 230 -9.06 -3.39 -8.00
CA GLY A 230 -9.25 -2.47 -9.10
C GLY A 230 -10.64 -1.80 -9.08
N LEU A 231 -11.09 -1.38 -10.26
CA LEU A 231 -12.34 -0.64 -10.46
C LEU A 231 -13.45 -1.50 -11.08
N GLU A 232 -13.20 -2.79 -11.25
CA GLU A 232 -14.16 -3.75 -11.79
C GLU A 232 -15.41 -3.82 -10.90
N ASP A 233 -16.48 -4.42 -11.40
CA ASP A 233 -17.65 -4.69 -10.59
C ASP A 233 -17.27 -5.63 -9.43
N VAL A 234 -17.69 -5.27 -8.23
CA VAL A 234 -17.26 -5.97 -7.02
C VAL A 234 -17.88 -7.37 -6.90
N GLU A 235 -19.06 -7.58 -7.44
CA GLU A 235 -19.71 -8.89 -7.43
C GLU A 235 -18.96 -9.86 -8.36
N ASP A 236 -18.47 -9.37 -9.52
CA ASP A 236 -17.63 -10.17 -10.42
C ASP A 236 -16.30 -10.55 -9.74
N LEU A 237 -15.69 -9.60 -9.00
CA LEU A 237 -14.47 -9.89 -8.24
C LEU A 237 -14.69 -10.92 -7.14
N ILE A 238 -15.81 -10.86 -6.42
CA ILE A 238 -16.16 -11.83 -5.38
C ILE A 238 -16.46 -13.19 -6.00
N GLU A 239 -17.14 -13.24 -7.13
CA GLU A 239 -17.43 -14.50 -7.85
C GLU A 239 -16.13 -15.18 -8.32
N ASP A 240 -15.18 -14.41 -8.86
CA ASP A 240 -13.86 -14.93 -9.29
C ASP A 240 -13.05 -15.47 -8.09
N ILE A 241 -13.06 -14.75 -6.97
CA ILE A 241 -12.45 -15.19 -5.71
C ILE A 241 -13.10 -16.49 -5.21
N ASP A 242 -14.44 -16.57 -5.17
CA ASP A 242 -15.16 -17.73 -4.72
C ASP A 242 -14.90 -18.95 -5.63
N HIS A 243 -14.90 -18.74 -6.96
CA HIS A 243 -14.53 -19.76 -7.92
C HIS A 243 -13.13 -20.30 -7.64
N SER A 244 -12.16 -19.43 -7.46
CA SER A 244 -10.79 -19.82 -7.19
C SER A 244 -10.63 -20.53 -5.83
N LEU A 245 -11.33 -20.08 -4.79
CA LEU A 245 -11.34 -20.75 -3.48
C LEU A 245 -11.95 -22.16 -3.55
N LYS A 246 -12.84 -22.47 -4.48
CA LYS A 246 -13.36 -23.84 -4.69
C LYS A 246 -12.27 -24.80 -5.15
N LEU A 247 -11.23 -24.32 -5.84
CA LEU A 247 -10.09 -25.13 -6.31
C LEU A 247 -9.07 -25.43 -5.20
N VAL A 248 -9.15 -24.73 -4.07
CA VAL A 248 -8.34 -24.94 -2.87
C VAL A 248 -8.92 -26.14 -2.10
N GLN A 249 -8.12 -27.19 -1.89
CA GLN A 249 -8.51 -28.41 -1.16
C GLN A 249 -8.32 -28.28 0.36
#